data_49bb9a8ec62014796f85fe2b026faf4c
#
_entry.id   49bb9a8ec62014796f85fe2b026faf4c
#
_cell.length_a   1.000
_cell.length_b   1.000
_cell.length_c   1.000
_cell.angle_alpha   90.00
_cell.angle_beta   90.00
_cell.angle_gamma   90.00
#
_symmetry.space_group_name_H-M   'P 1'
#
loop_
_entity.id
_entity.type
_entity.pdbx_description
1 polymer ?
#
loop_
_entity_poly.entity_id
_entity_poly.type
_entity_poly.pdbx_seq_one_letter_code
_entity_poly.pdbx_strand_id
1 'polypeptide(L)'
;MRRLLQDLSVPAMVAGFLAVLISYSGPLAIFFQAGAKAGISEEMMTSWVWAISIGAAVSGILLSLWLRAPIVTAWSAPGTALLVSLFPQLSLHEAVGAYITAALIIFVIGVTGTFDAIVRLIPKGIAAGMMAGILFQFGVGAFGAIEDTPALAIGMLVSYLIFRRFVPKYTLVLLLVAGVALAVLLEGASLSGVTWEVAIPDFIAPQWTFGSTLSLAIPLVLVSLTGQFLPGMAILHSAGYRVKAKPIIAVTSLVSLPMAFCGGITTVVAAITAAICTGRDAHEDPSRRYVAGVFNGVFYLVGGLFAGTIVGLFTSLPAAFVAVLAGLALLGAIAGNLSAALEDASHREASLITFIATASGLSLFGLSSAFWGVVIGFGCYRVLNGGGRVAKPAVRQP
;
A
#
# COMPACT_ATOMS: atom_id res chain seq x y z
N MET A 1 -22.36 20.80 7.88
CA MET A 1 -22.04 20.54 9.30
C MET A 1 -23.20 19.93 10.09
N ARG A 2 -24.41 20.51 10.13
CA ARG A 2 -25.59 19.94 10.88
C ARG A 2 -25.91 18.47 10.51
N ARG A 3 -25.87 18.09 9.21
CA ARG A 3 -26.14 16.70 8.77
C ARG A 3 -25.04 15.71 9.22
N LEU A 4 -23.77 16.12 9.21
CA LEU A 4 -22.68 15.26 9.69
C LEU A 4 -22.88 14.88 11.16
N LEU A 5 -23.29 15.87 12.00
CA LEU A 5 -23.56 15.63 13.43
C LEU A 5 -24.75 14.68 13.64
N GLN A 6 -25.76 14.72 12.76
CA GLN A 6 -26.92 13.82 12.81
C GLN A 6 -26.60 12.40 12.31
N ASP A 7 -25.60 12.27 11.43
CA ASP A 7 -25.16 10.99 10.86
C ASP A 7 -24.06 10.31 11.70
N LEU A 8 -23.55 10.96 12.77
CA LEU A 8 -22.54 10.41 13.67
C LEU A 8 -23.05 9.12 14.31
N SER A 9 -22.21 8.09 14.29
CA SER A 9 -22.48 6.83 14.96
C SER A 9 -21.18 6.22 15.49
N VAL A 10 -21.25 5.61 16.67
CA VAL A 10 -20.11 4.92 17.28
C VAL A 10 -19.58 3.80 16.40
N PRO A 11 -20.41 2.95 15.74
CA PRO A 11 -19.89 1.93 14.82
C PRO A 11 -19.09 2.52 13.66
N ALA A 12 -19.51 3.67 13.07
CA ALA A 12 -18.77 4.32 12.00
C ALA A 12 -17.40 4.86 12.49
N MET A 13 -17.36 5.44 13.70
CA MET A 13 -16.11 5.88 14.31
C MET A 13 -15.16 4.71 14.54
N VAL A 14 -15.65 3.61 15.11
CA VAL A 14 -14.87 2.41 15.36
C VAL A 14 -14.36 1.81 14.05
N ALA A 15 -15.19 1.75 13.00
CA ALA A 15 -14.76 1.26 11.69
C ALA A 15 -13.63 2.12 11.09
N GLY A 16 -13.74 3.45 11.17
CA GLY A 16 -12.69 4.38 10.75
C GLY A 16 -11.40 4.21 11.54
N PHE A 17 -11.48 4.05 12.87
CA PHE A 17 -10.34 3.78 13.73
C PHE A 17 -9.63 2.46 13.41
N LEU A 18 -10.41 1.38 13.29
CA LEU A 18 -9.87 0.06 12.94
C LEU A 18 -9.18 0.06 11.59
N ALA A 19 -9.71 0.79 10.61
CA ALA A 19 -9.08 0.93 9.31
C ALA A 19 -7.68 1.57 9.40
N VAL A 20 -7.51 2.60 10.24
CA VAL A 20 -6.19 3.23 10.51
C VAL A 20 -5.27 2.29 11.26
N LEU A 21 -5.76 1.63 12.31
CA LEU A 21 -4.95 0.66 13.08
C LEU A 21 -4.41 -0.46 12.18
N ILE A 22 -5.22 -0.99 11.27
CA ILE A 22 -4.79 -2.04 10.34
C ILE A 22 -3.71 -1.51 9.40
N SER A 23 -3.86 -0.28 8.89
CA SER A 23 -2.84 0.34 8.04
C SER A 23 -1.53 0.56 8.78
N TYR A 24 -1.58 0.98 10.03
CA TYR A 24 -0.38 1.16 10.86
C TYR A 24 0.20 -0.17 11.37
N SER A 25 -0.63 -1.21 11.54
CA SER A 25 -0.16 -2.51 12.03
C SER A 25 0.58 -3.36 11.00
N GLY A 26 0.46 -3.10 9.72
CA GLY A 26 1.09 -3.92 8.68
C GLY A 26 1.81 -3.07 7.62
N PRO A 27 1.07 -2.34 6.76
CA PRO A 27 1.66 -1.51 5.71
C PRO A 27 2.70 -0.49 6.18
N LEU A 28 2.59 0.03 7.42
CA LEU A 28 3.57 0.95 7.96
C LEU A 28 4.93 0.27 8.23
N ALA A 29 4.94 -1.01 8.62
CA ALA A 29 6.18 -1.77 8.80
C ALA A 29 7.04 -1.81 7.51
N ILE A 30 6.41 -1.84 6.33
CA ILE A 30 7.11 -1.76 5.04
C ILE A 30 7.81 -0.39 4.91
N PHE A 31 7.16 0.66 5.39
CA PHE A 31 7.69 2.01 5.34
C PHE A 31 8.93 2.18 6.22
N PHE A 32 8.94 1.56 7.41
CA PHE A 32 10.11 1.48 8.27
C PHE A 32 11.26 0.69 7.64
N GLN A 33 10.97 -0.41 6.93
CA GLN A 33 12.00 -1.13 6.19
C GLN A 33 12.61 -0.27 5.08
N ALA A 34 11.79 0.51 4.35
CA ALA A 34 12.29 1.44 3.34
C ALA A 34 13.19 2.52 3.96
N GLY A 35 12.78 3.10 5.09
CA GLY A 35 13.58 4.08 5.83
C GLY A 35 14.92 3.51 6.33
N ALA A 36 14.91 2.31 6.88
CA ALA A 36 16.13 1.61 7.31
C ALA A 36 17.08 1.35 6.13
N LYS A 37 16.57 0.93 4.97
CA LYS A 37 17.37 0.74 3.73
C LYS A 37 17.92 2.06 3.19
N ALA A 38 17.18 3.15 3.33
CA ALA A 38 17.60 4.49 2.95
C ALA A 38 18.61 5.10 3.94
N GLY A 39 18.76 4.54 5.15
CA GLY A 39 19.63 5.07 6.19
C GLY A 39 19.20 6.44 6.71
N ILE A 40 17.88 6.70 6.74
CA ILE A 40 17.34 8.00 7.19
C ILE A 40 17.30 8.10 8.71
N SER A 41 17.36 9.34 9.22
CA SER A 41 17.21 9.64 10.65
C SER A 41 15.77 9.41 11.12
N GLU A 42 15.58 9.39 12.46
CA GLU A 42 14.24 9.28 13.06
C GLU A 42 13.38 10.52 12.77
N GLU A 43 13.99 11.71 12.70
CA GLU A 43 13.30 12.95 12.34
C GLU A 43 12.77 12.87 10.90
N MET A 44 13.60 12.40 9.96
CA MET A 44 13.20 12.21 8.57
C MET A 44 12.12 11.11 8.45
N MET A 45 12.23 10.03 9.24
CA MET A 45 11.19 9.00 9.29
C MET A 45 9.87 9.55 9.84
N THR A 46 9.94 10.44 10.84
CA THR A 46 8.79 11.16 11.38
C THR A 46 8.13 12.04 10.32
N SER A 47 8.92 12.76 9.53
CA SER A 47 8.43 13.53 8.37
C SER A 47 7.70 12.65 7.36
N TRP A 48 8.25 11.49 7.05
CA TRP A 48 7.63 10.55 6.11
C TRP A 48 6.30 10.03 6.63
N VAL A 49 6.23 9.60 7.90
CA VAL A 49 4.99 9.09 8.54
C VAL A 49 3.95 10.19 8.65
N TRP A 50 4.38 11.42 8.97
CA TRP A 50 3.52 12.60 8.95
C TRP A 50 2.90 12.80 7.56
N ALA A 51 3.72 12.83 6.51
CA ALA A 51 3.28 13.13 5.16
C ALA A 51 2.26 12.11 4.63
N ILE A 52 2.52 10.79 4.81
CA ILE A 52 1.58 9.76 4.36
C ILE A 52 0.26 9.80 5.14
N SER A 53 0.32 10.12 6.43
CA SER A 53 -0.86 10.20 7.30
C SER A 53 -1.70 11.44 6.99
N ILE A 54 -1.08 12.61 6.84
CA ILE A 54 -1.78 13.86 6.50
C ILE A 54 -2.36 13.77 5.08
N GLY A 55 -1.63 13.18 4.13
CA GLY A 55 -2.13 12.93 2.78
C GLY A 55 -3.39 12.07 2.77
N ALA A 56 -3.39 10.98 3.54
CA ALA A 56 -4.55 10.12 3.72
C ALA A 56 -5.70 10.85 4.44
N ALA A 57 -5.39 11.61 5.51
CA ALA A 57 -6.38 12.39 6.26
C ALA A 57 -7.12 13.39 5.38
N VAL A 58 -6.38 14.26 4.71
CA VAL A 58 -6.96 15.34 3.89
C VAL A 58 -7.78 14.77 2.75
N SER A 59 -7.23 13.85 1.97
CA SER A 59 -7.94 13.26 0.82
C SER A 59 -9.17 12.46 1.25
N GLY A 60 -9.06 11.65 2.31
CA GLY A 60 -10.14 10.80 2.82
C GLY A 60 -11.31 11.62 3.35
N ILE A 61 -11.05 12.66 4.19
CA ILE A 61 -12.08 13.57 4.70
C ILE A 61 -12.78 14.31 3.56
N LEU A 62 -12.00 14.94 2.67
CA LEU A 62 -12.55 15.71 1.56
C LEU A 62 -13.43 14.86 0.66
N LEU A 63 -12.94 13.71 0.23
CA LEU A 63 -13.66 12.81 -0.68
C LEU A 63 -14.89 12.20 -0.01
N SER A 64 -14.79 11.78 1.25
CA SER A 64 -15.94 11.19 1.95
C SER A 64 -17.06 12.20 2.17
N LEU A 65 -16.74 13.45 2.52
CA LEU A 65 -17.72 14.52 2.66
C LEU A 65 -18.33 14.93 1.32
N TRP A 66 -17.50 15.04 0.28
CA TRP A 66 -17.95 15.49 -1.03
C TRP A 66 -18.83 14.46 -1.73
N LEU A 67 -18.37 13.20 -1.77
CA LEU A 67 -19.03 12.13 -2.52
C LEU A 67 -20.11 11.39 -1.70
N ARG A 68 -20.23 11.69 -0.39
CA ARG A 68 -21.15 10.99 0.52
C ARG A 68 -20.98 9.48 0.47
N ALA A 69 -19.74 9.02 0.33
CA ALA A 69 -19.36 7.62 0.29
C ALA A 69 -18.14 7.40 1.21
N PRO A 70 -17.97 6.23 1.81
CA PRO A 70 -16.84 5.95 2.70
C PRO A 70 -15.55 5.75 1.88
N ILE A 71 -14.95 6.88 1.44
CA ILE A 71 -13.71 6.86 0.69
C ILE A 71 -12.54 6.77 1.66
N VAL A 72 -11.99 5.58 1.79
CA VAL A 72 -10.81 5.32 2.61
C VAL A 72 -9.56 5.48 1.75
N THR A 73 -8.72 6.40 2.13
CA THR A 73 -7.43 6.66 1.46
C THR A 73 -6.27 6.31 2.39
N ALA A 74 -5.17 5.88 1.82
CA ALA A 74 -3.92 5.60 2.50
C ALA A 74 -2.76 5.80 1.52
N TRP A 75 -1.52 5.63 1.97
CA TRP A 75 -0.36 5.60 1.08
C TRP A 75 -0.30 4.28 0.28
N SER A 76 0.46 4.30 -0.81
CA SER A 76 0.66 3.10 -1.63
C SER A 76 1.63 2.13 -0.95
N ALA A 77 1.12 1.11 -0.26
CA ALA A 77 1.95 0.07 0.33
C ALA A 77 2.81 -0.69 -0.70
N PRO A 78 2.27 -1.08 -1.89
CA PRO A 78 3.11 -1.64 -2.94
C PRO A 78 4.15 -0.66 -3.49
N GLY A 79 3.82 0.64 -3.55
CA GLY A 79 4.78 1.68 -3.90
C GLY A 79 5.90 1.78 -2.86
N THR A 80 5.57 1.68 -1.57
CA THR A 80 6.58 1.63 -0.50
C THR A 80 7.48 0.40 -0.62
N ALA A 81 6.93 -0.74 -1.01
CA ALA A 81 7.70 -1.95 -1.23
C ALA A 81 8.74 -1.80 -2.37
N LEU A 82 8.44 -0.99 -3.40
CA LEU A 82 9.43 -0.64 -4.43
C LEU A 82 10.64 0.08 -3.84
N LEU A 83 10.45 0.97 -2.86
CA LEU A 83 11.52 1.73 -2.24
C LEU A 83 12.53 0.81 -1.54
N VAL A 84 12.07 -0.24 -0.86
CA VAL A 84 12.93 -1.18 -0.15
C VAL A 84 13.93 -1.85 -1.10
N SER A 85 13.53 -2.08 -2.35
CA SER A 85 14.40 -2.67 -3.39
C SER A 85 15.31 -1.65 -4.08
N LEU A 86 14.99 -0.36 -4.02
CA LEU A 86 15.72 0.72 -4.72
C LEU A 86 16.75 1.40 -3.82
N PHE A 87 16.47 1.49 -2.51
CA PHE A 87 17.44 2.03 -1.57
C PHE A 87 18.55 1.00 -1.26
N PRO A 88 19.80 1.43 -1.03
CA PRO A 88 20.28 2.81 -0.95
C PRO A 88 20.75 3.42 -2.30
N GLN A 89 20.60 2.74 -3.44
CA GLN A 89 21.09 3.24 -4.74
C GLN A 89 20.31 4.48 -5.21
N LEU A 90 19.05 4.61 -4.80
CA LEU A 90 18.23 5.79 -5.03
C LEU A 90 18.42 6.79 -3.88
N SER A 91 18.66 8.05 -4.18
CA SER A 91 18.71 9.11 -3.16
C SER A 91 17.29 9.55 -2.74
N LEU A 92 17.18 10.16 -1.54
CA LEU A 92 15.90 10.72 -1.08
C LEU A 92 15.36 11.79 -2.03
N HIS A 93 16.24 12.64 -2.55
CA HIS A 93 15.90 13.70 -3.50
C HIS A 93 15.33 13.14 -4.81
N GLU A 94 15.91 12.04 -5.32
CA GLU A 94 15.43 11.35 -6.51
C GLU A 94 14.09 10.63 -6.24
N ALA A 95 13.91 10.06 -5.05
CA ALA A 95 12.65 9.45 -4.65
C ALA A 95 11.52 10.48 -4.66
N VAL A 96 11.75 11.67 -4.09
CA VAL A 96 10.77 12.77 -4.10
C VAL A 96 10.46 13.23 -5.53
N GLY A 97 11.46 13.38 -6.40
CA GLY A 97 11.26 13.71 -7.82
C GLY A 97 10.38 12.65 -8.51
N ALA A 98 10.60 11.37 -8.22
CA ALA A 98 9.80 10.29 -8.76
C ALA A 98 8.36 10.27 -8.19
N TYR A 99 8.16 10.59 -6.90
CA TYR A 99 6.81 10.71 -6.30
C TYR A 99 6.00 11.83 -6.97
N ILE A 100 6.63 13.00 -7.18
CA ILE A 100 5.99 14.13 -7.86
C ILE A 100 5.63 13.73 -9.30
N THR A 101 6.55 13.09 -10.02
CA THR A 101 6.30 12.64 -11.39
C THR A 101 5.14 11.64 -11.45
N ALA A 102 5.13 10.65 -10.56
CA ALA A 102 4.04 9.68 -10.48
C ALA A 102 2.71 10.36 -10.14
N ALA A 103 2.71 11.26 -9.15
CA ALA A 103 1.51 11.99 -8.75
C ALA A 103 0.97 12.86 -9.89
N LEU A 104 1.83 13.53 -10.67
CA LEU A 104 1.42 14.32 -11.84
C LEU A 104 0.82 13.45 -12.94
N ILE A 105 1.43 12.30 -13.26
CA ILE A 105 0.90 11.37 -14.26
C ILE A 105 -0.48 10.87 -13.81
N ILE A 106 -0.61 10.42 -12.55
CA ILE A 106 -1.88 9.93 -12.01
C ILE A 106 -2.92 11.07 -11.95
N PHE A 107 -2.50 12.28 -11.63
CA PHE A 107 -3.39 13.46 -11.64
C PHE A 107 -3.96 13.72 -13.03
N VAL A 108 -3.11 13.69 -14.08
CA VAL A 108 -3.56 13.85 -15.47
C VAL A 108 -4.56 12.74 -15.84
N ILE A 109 -4.29 11.50 -15.49
CA ILE A 109 -5.20 10.36 -15.69
C ILE A 109 -6.54 10.61 -14.96
N GLY A 110 -6.47 11.12 -13.73
CA GLY A 110 -7.64 11.46 -12.94
C GLY A 110 -8.48 12.56 -13.60
N VAL A 111 -7.88 13.70 -13.93
CA VAL A 111 -8.59 14.86 -14.49
C VAL A 111 -9.16 14.57 -15.88
N THR A 112 -8.42 13.86 -16.73
CA THR A 112 -8.89 13.46 -18.07
C THR A 112 -9.97 12.39 -18.02
N GLY A 113 -10.02 11.58 -16.94
CA GLY A 113 -10.95 10.47 -16.82
C GLY A 113 -10.57 9.26 -17.68
N THR A 114 -9.31 9.14 -18.06
CA THR A 114 -8.78 8.06 -18.92
C THR A 114 -8.41 6.80 -18.14
N PHE A 115 -8.68 6.75 -16.84
CA PHE A 115 -8.33 5.63 -15.95
C PHE A 115 -8.76 4.27 -16.51
N ASP A 116 -10.03 4.11 -16.86
CA ASP A 116 -10.55 2.83 -17.34
C ASP A 116 -9.92 2.41 -18.68
N ALA A 117 -9.62 3.39 -19.56
CA ALA A 117 -8.96 3.14 -20.83
C ALA A 117 -7.51 2.66 -20.62
N ILE A 118 -6.75 3.32 -19.72
CA ILE A 118 -5.36 2.97 -19.44
C ILE A 118 -5.26 1.61 -18.74
N VAL A 119 -6.12 1.34 -17.75
CA VAL A 119 -6.10 0.06 -17.02
C VAL A 119 -6.42 -1.12 -17.97
N ARG A 120 -7.28 -0.93 -18.97
CA ARG A 120 -7.55 -1.97 -20.00
C ARG A 120 -6.35 -2.26 -20.90
N LEU A 121 -5.43 -1.32 -21.08
CA LEU A 121 -4.22 -1.52 -21.89
C LEU A 121 -3.15 -2.33 -21.16
N ILE A 122 -3.21 -2.37 -19.83
CA ILE A 122 -2.25 -3.10 -19.00
C ILE A 122 -2.72 -4.56 -18.88
N PRO A 123 -1.95 -5.56 -19.38
CA PRO A 123 -2.30 -6.95 -19.20
C PRO A 123 -2.35 -7.29 -17.70
N LYS A 124 -3.52 -7.69 -17.23
CA LYS A 124 -3.78 -7.90 -15.79
C LYS A 124 -2.77 -8.87 -15.14
N GLY A 125 -2.44 -9.95 -15.85
CA GLY A 125 -1.48 -10.93 -15.36
C GLY A 125 -0.08 -10.38 -15.21
N ILE A 126 0.40 -9.51 -16.12
CA ILE A 126 1.72 -8.87 -16.01
C ILE A 126 1.77 -7.92 -14.82
N ALA A 127 0.74 -7.07 -14.66
CA ALA A 127 0.65 -6.17 -13.50
C ALA A 127 0.62 -6.96 -12.19
N ALA A 128 -0.16 -8.03 -12.13
CA ALA A 128 -0.26 -8.90 -10.96
C ALA A 128 1.05 -9.66 -10.71
N GLY A 129 1.74 -10.15 -11.73
CA GLY A 129 3.05 -10.79 -11.64
C GLY A 129 4.11 -9.85 -11.07
N MET A 130 4.17 -8.61 -11.57
CA MET A 130 5.05 -7.57 -11.02
C MET A 130 4.75 -7.30 -9.54
N MET A 131 3.47 -7.11 -9.20
CA MET A 131 3.04 -6.88 -7.81
C MET A 131 3.43 -8.03 -6.90
N ALA A 132 3.15 -9.27 -7.32
CA ALA A 132 3.54 -10.46 -6.56
C ALA A 132 5.06 -10.50 -6.35
N GLY A 133 5.86 -10.20 -7.39
CA GLY A 133 7.32 -10.19 -7.32
C GLY A 133 7.89 -9.15 -6.35
N ILE A 134 7.33 -7.93 -6.36
CA ILE A 134 7.70 -6.87 -5.41
C ILE A 134 7.42 -7.32 -3.97
N LEU A 135 6.21 -7.84 -3.73
CA LEU A 135 5.76 -8.19 -2.38
C LEU A 135 6.36 -9.49 -1.85
N PHE A 136 6.78 -10.39 -2.73
CA PHE A 136 7.33 -11.70 -2.37
C PHE A 136 8.57 -11.62 -1.47
N GLN A 137 9.43 -10.63 -1.70
CA GLN A 137 10.63 -10.39 -0.91
C GLN A 137 10.33 -10.16 0.59
N PHE A 138 9.21 -9.55 0.89
CA PHE A 138 8.79 -9.34 2.30
C PHE A 138 8.35 -10.65 2.96
N GLY A 139 7.67 -11.52 2.19
CA GLY A 139 7.37 -12.87 2.66
C GLY A 139 8.64 -13.66 2.97
N VAL A 140 9.62 -13.64 2.06
CA VAL A 140 10.93 -14.29 2.28
C VAL A 140 11.64 -13.68 3.50
N GLY A 141 11.65 -12.34 3.63
CA GLY A 141 12.29 -11.65 4.76
C GLY A 141 11.66 -11.98 6.11
N ALA A 142 10.34 -12.23 6.17
CA ALA A 142 9.68 -12.65 7.41
C ALA A 142 10.19 -14.02 7.90
N PHE A 143 10.45 -14.95 6.99
CA PHE A 143 11.02 -16.25 7.34
C PHE A 143 12.53 -16.17 7.58
N GLY A 144 13.26 -15.30 6.85
CA GLY A 144 14.68 -15.03 7.11
C GLY A 144 14.93 -14.48 8.52
N ALA A 145 14.01 -13.70 9.08
CA ALA A 145 14.10 -13.19 10.44
C ALA A 145 14.13 -14.28 11.54
N ILE A 146 13.74 -15.53 11.20
CA ILE A 146 13.85 -16.67 12.12
C ILE A 146 15.31 -17.02 12.42
N GLU A 147 16.22 -16.78 11.49
CA GLU A 147 17.65 -17.06 11.69
C GLU A 147 18.26 -16.10 12.74
N ASP A 148 17.82 -14.84 12.75
CA ASP A 148 18.35 -13.82 13.65
C ASP A 148 17.71 -13.86 15.05
N THR A 149 16.37 -13.99 15.12
CA THR A 149 15.58 -13.95 16.37
C THR A 149 14.50 -15.05 16.35
N PRO A 150 14.87 -16.33 16.51
CA PRO A 150 13.95 -17.45 16.30
C PRO A 150 12.74 -17.42 17.24
N ALA A 151 12.93 -17.07 18.51
CA ALA A 151 11.85 -17.07 19.49
C ALA A 151 10.78 -16.01 19.17
N LEU A 152 11.20 -14.79 18.82
CA LEU A 152 10.30 -13.71 18.43
C LEU A 152 9.60 -14.03 17.11
N ALA A 153 10.35 -14.40 16.08
CA ALA A 153 9.81 -14.61 14.75
C ALA A 153 8.81 -15.79 14.71
N ILE A 154 9.14 -16.92 15.34
CA ILE A 154 8.25 -18.08 15.44
C ILE A 154 7.04 -17.74 16.32
N GLY A 155 7.22 -17.04 17.44
CA GLY A 155 6.14 -16.59 18.30
C GLY A 155 5.14 -15.71 17.56
N MET A 156 5.62 -14.77 16.75
CA MET A 156 4.76 -13.93 15.90
C MET A 156 4.06 -14.75 14.81
N LEU A 157 4.76 -15.68 14.14
CA LEU A 157 4.16 -16.54 13.13
C LEU A 157 3.03 -17.40 13.70
N VAL A 158 3.25 -18.02 14.86
CA VAL A 158 2.22 -18.82 15.55
C VAL A 158 1.05 -17.94 15.96
N SER A 159 1.32 -16.76 16.51
CA SER A 159 0.28 -15.76 16.86
C SER A 159 -0.55 -15.37 15.65
N TYR A 160 0.10 -15.10 14.51
CA TYR A 160 -0.59 -14.81 13.25
C TYR A 160 -1.53 -15.95 12.83
N LEU A 161 -1.07 -17.20 12.85
CA LEU A 161 -1.88 -18.35 12.46
C LEU A 161 -3.11 -18.52 13.38
N ILE A 162 -2.91 -18.35 14.68
CA ILE A 162 -4.00 -18.40 15.67
C ILE A 162 -5.01 -17.29 15.40
N PHE A 163 -4.56 -16.04 15.29
CA PHE A 163 -5.46 -14.91 15.06
C PHE A 163 -6.15 -15.00 13.69
N ARG A 164 -5.44 -15.45 12.67
CA ARG A 164 -6.02 -15.65 11.33
C ARG A 164 -7.14 -16.67 11.31
N ARG A 165 -7.02 -17.72 12.14
CA ARG A 165 -8.03 -18.76 12.24
C ARG A 165 -9.26 -18.32 13.05
N PHE A 166 -9.07 -17.66 14.18
CA PHE A 166 -10.15 -17.39 15.12
C PHE A 166 -10.75 -15.98 15.01
N VAL A 167 -9.95 -15.00 14.65
CA VAL A 167 -10.34 -13.58 14.57
C VAL A 167 -9.75 -12.87 13.33
N PRO A 168 -10.03 -13.37 12.11
CA PRO A 168 -9.35 -12.93 10.88
C PRO A 168 -9.44 -11.43 10.62
N LYS A 169 -10.52 -10.76 11.07
CA LYS A 169 -10.73 -9.32 10.91
C LYS A 169 -9.69 -8.47 11.67
N TYR A 170 -9.20 -8.96 12.80
CA TYR A 170 -8.29 -8.23 13.71
C TYR A 170 -6.87 -8.80 13.71
N THR A 171 -6.56 -9.73 12.82
CA THR A 171 -5.28 -10.46 12.80
C THR A 171 -4.07 -9.54 12.89
N LEU A 172 -4.00 -8.49 12.07
CA LEU A 172 -2.82 -7.61 12.02
C LEU A 172 -2.69 -6.74 13.28
N VAL A 173 -3.80 -6.25 13.81
CA VAL A 173 -3.80 -5.44 15.05
C VAL A 173 -3.37 -6.29 16.24
N LEU A 174 -3.93 -7.52 16.35
CA LEU A 174 -3.55 -8.46 17.41
C LEU A 174 -2.11 -8.95 17.25
N LEU A 175 -1.64 -9.13 16.01
CA LEU A 175 -0.26 -9.49 15.73
C LEU A 175 0.71 -8.37 16.14
N LEU A 176 0.36 -7.10 15.87
CA LEU A 176 1.14 -5.95 16.35
C LEU A 176 1.27 -5.97 17.87
N VAL A 177 0.15 -6.11 18.59
CA VAL A 177 0.13 -6.13 20.07
C VAL A 177 0.90 -7.33 20.62
N ALA A 178 0.64 -8.53 20.10
CA ALA A 178 1.34 -9.73 20.52
C ALA A 178 2.85 -9.67 20.20
N GLY A 179 3.21 -9.13 19.03
CA GLY A 179 4.60 -8.97 18.64
C GLY A 179 5.35 -7.97 19.52
N VAL A 180 4.72 -6.85 19.89
CA VAL A 180 5.30 -5.89 20.86
C VAL A 180 5.50 -6.59 22.21
N ALA A 181 4.51 -7.32 22.70
CA ALA A 181 4.63 -8.07 23.97
C ALA A 181 5.76 -9.11 23.90
N LEU A 182 5.87 -9.87 22.80
CA LEU A 182 6.95 -10.82 22.59
C LEU A 182 8.33 -10.13 22.50
N ALA A 183 8.43 -8.99 21.81
CA ALA A 183 9.69 -8.23 21.72
C ALA A 183 10.15 -7.74 23.10
N VAL A 184 9.24 -7.25 23.93
CA VAL A 184 9.55 -6.83 25.31
C VAL A 184 9.96 -8.02 26.17
N LEU A 185 9.23 -9.14 26.10
CA LEU A 185 9.43 -10.29 26.97
C LEU A 185 10.65 -11.14 26.57
N LEU A 186 10.92 -11.29 25.27
CA LEU A 186 11.94 -12.21 24.77
C LEU A 186 13.25 -11.49 24.38
N GLU A 187 13.14 -10.28 23.83
CA GLU A 187 14.30 -9.54 23.32
C GLU A 187 14.67 -8.34 24.23
N GLY A 188 13.91 -8.10 25.32
CA GLY A 188 14.18 -6.99 26.24
C GLY A 188 13.94 -5.60 25.64
N ALA A 189 13.11 -5.49 24.61
CA ALA A 189 12.79 -4.20 24.00
C ALA A 189 12.19 -3.25 25.05
N SER A 190 12.69 -2.01 25.10
CA SER A 190 12.25 -1.01 26.07
C SER A 190 11.44 0.09 25.39
N LEU A 191 10.22 0.29 25.85
CA LEU A 191 9.33 1.36 25.36
C LEU A 191 9.45 2.65 26.21
N SER A 192 10.37 2.70 27.19
CA SER A 192 10.50 3.83 28.11
C SER A 192 10.97 5.12 27.44
N GLY A 193 11.59 5.03 26.27
CA GLY A 193 12.03 6.18 25.46
C GLY A 193 10.95 6.77 24.55
N VAL A 194 9.76 6.14 24.45
CA VAL A 194 8.69 6.64 23.58
C VAL A 194 8.03 7.85 24.21
N THR A 195 8.21 9.00 23.58
CA THR A 195 7.67 10.29 24.06
C THR A 195 6.47 10.72 23.19
N TRP A 196 5.61 11.57 23.77
CA TRP A 196 4.53 12.20 23.02
C TRP A 196 5.06 13.45 22.32
N GLU A 197 5.31 13.34 21.01
CA GLU A 197 5.86 14.43 20.21
C GLU A 197 4.97 14.77 19.03
N VAL A 198 4.73 16.09 18.87
CA VAL A 198 4.06 16.61 17.69
C VAL A 198 5.08 16.65 16.55
N ALA A 199 4.75 15.98 15.47
CA ALA A 199 5.64 15.88 14.33
C ALA A 199 5.79 17.22 13.59
N ILE A 200 7.03 17.54 13.26
CA ILE A 200 7.38 18.65 12.36
C ILE A 200 7.96 18.03 11.10
N PRO A 201 7.33 18.23 9.92
CA PRO A 201 7.84 17.64 8.68
C PRO A 201 9.06 18.39 8.17
N ASP A 202 10.02 17.63 7.63
CA ASP A 202 11.20 18.12 6.96
C ASP A 202 10.97 18.27 5.46
N PHE A 203 11.49 19.32 4.87
CA PHE A 203 11.43 19.56 3.43
C PHE A 203 12.57 18.86 2.71
N ILE A 204 12.23 18.07 1.68
CA ILE A 204 13.19 17.39 0.80
C ILE A 204 13.09 18.01 -0.60
N ALA A 205 14.17 18.64 -1.06
CA ALA A 205 14.22 19.19 -2.41
C ALA A 205 14.20 18.06 -3.46
N PRO A 206 13.34 18.09 -4.47
CA PRO A 206 13.26 17.05 -5.48
C PRO A 206 14.46 17.09 -6.44
N GLN A 207 14.91 15.92 -6.88
CA GLN A 207 15.87 15.75 -7.96
C GLN A 207 15.29 14.77 -8.99
N TRP A 208 15.39 15.11 -10.26
CA TRP A 208 14.90 14.27 -11.35
C TRP A 208 16.08 13.64 -12.08
N THR A 209 16.06 12.32 -12.18
CA THR A 209 16.96 11.55 -13.01
C THR A 209 16.16 10.62 -13.91
N PHE A 210 16.76 10.23 -15.03
CA PHE A 210 16.14 9.25 -15.92
C PHE A 210 15.98 7.89 -15.20
N GLY A 211 16.97 7.52 -14.39
CA GLY A 211 16.96 6.31 -13.59
C GLY A 211 15.79 6.27 -12.61
N SER A 212 15.62 7.32 -11.79
CA SER A 212 14.53 7.39 -10.79
C SER A 212 13.15 7.41 -11.44
N THR A 213 13.01 8.10 -12.57
CA THR A 213 11.74 8.16 -13.31
C THR A 213 11.33 6.78 -13.82
N LEU A 214 12.22 6.05 -14.46
CA LEU A 214 11.91 4.70 -15.00
C LEU A 214 11.85 3.63 -13.91
N SER A 215 12.71 3.68 -12.90
CA SER A 215 12.82 2.63 -11.87
C SER A 215 11.78 2.78 -10.77
N LEU A 216 11.31 3.99 -10.48
CA LEU A 216 10.34 4.26 -9.42
C LEU A 216 9.06 4.89 -9.94
N ALA A 217 9.09 6.02 -10.67
CA ALA A 217 7.86 6.74 -11.00
C ALA A 217 6.93 5.91 -11.88
N ILE A 218 7.41 5.26 -12.93
CA ILE A 218 6.58 4.45 -13.82
C ILE A 218 6.01 3.21 -13.12
N PRO A 219 6.82 2.37 -12.42
CA PRO A 219 6.27 1.28 -11.60
C PRO A 219 5.28 1.76 -10.54
N LEU A 220 5.53 2.91 -9.89
CA LEU A 220 4.63 3.48 -8.88
C LEU A 220 3.27 3.85 -9.48
N VAL A 221 3.24 4.43 -10.68
CA VAL A 221 1.99 4.68 -11.43
C VAL A 221 1.26 3.37 -11.68
N LEU A 222 1.95 2.34 -12.20
CA LEU A 222 1.35 1.04 -12.52
C LEU A 222 0.76 0.38 -11.28
N VAL A 223 1.53 0.28 -10.18
CA VAL A 223 1.04 -0.36 -8.95
C VAL A 223 -0.09 0.44 -8.30
N SER A 224 -0.07 1.77 -8.41
CA SER A 224 -1.15 2.61 -7.89
C SER A 224 -2.45 2.41 -8.66
N LEU A 225 -2.41 2.40 -10.00
CA LEU A 225 -3.59 2.22 -10.85
C LEU A 225 -4.17 0.82 -10.73
N THR A 226 -3.33 -0.22 -10.84
CA THR A 226 -3.79 -1.61 -10.92
C THR A 226 -3.95 -2.27 -9.56
N GLY A 227 -3.07 -1.96 -8.60
CA GLY A 227 -3.04 -2.61 -7.29
C GLY A 227 -3.80 -1.87 -6.20
N GLN A 228 -4.19 -0.61 -6.41
CA GLN A 228 -4.86 0.21 -5.41
C GLN A 228 -6.16 0.84 -5.93
N PHE A 229 -6.10 1.70 -6.95
CA PHE A 229 -7.31 2.36 -7.46
C PHE A 229 -8.31 1.37 -8.04
N LEU A 230 -7.87 0.41 -8.84
CA LEU A 230 -8.77 -0.57 -9.46
C LEU A 230 -9.49 -1.43 -8.40
N PRO A 231 -8.81 -2.11 -7.46
CA PRO A 231 -9.50 -2.90 -6.43
C PRO A 231 -10.27 -2.02 -5.44
N GLY A 232 -9.79 -0.83 -5.10
CA GLY A 232 -10.50 0.10 -4.24
C GLY A 232 -11.82 0.57 -4.84
N MET A 233 -11.84 0.91 -6.13
CA MET A 233 -13.07 1.22 -6.87
C MET A 233 -14.01 0.02 -6.96
N ALA A 234 -13.48 -1.18 -7.16
CA ALA A 234 -14.28 -2.40 -7.19
C ALA A 234 -15.00 -2.66 -5.86
N ILE A 235 -14.33 -2.43 -4.71
CA ILE A 235 -14.94 -2.54 -3.37
C ILE A 235 -16.07 -1.51 -3.18
N LEU A 236 -15.83 -0.25 -3.55
CA LEU A 236 -16.86 0.78 -3.47
C LEU A 236 -18.09 0.44 -4.31
N HIS A 237 -17.89 -0.03 -5.54
CA HIS A 237 -18.97 -0.42 -6.44
C HIS A 237 -19.71 -1.66 -5.93
N SER A 238 -19.00 -2.68 -5.43
CA SER A 238 -19.61 -3.90 -4.87
C SER A 238 -20.43 -3.62 -3.61
N ALA A 239 -20.05 -2.58 -2.85
CA ALA A 239 -20.82 -2.09 -1.71
C ALA A 239 -22.01 -1.17 -2.10
N GLY A 240 -22.24 -0.97 -3.41
CA GLY A 240 -23.38 -0.23 -3.95
C GLY A 240 -23.13 1.27 -4.19
N TYR A 241 -21.91 1.78 -3.97
CA TYR A 241 -21.58 3.19 -4.21
C TYR A 241 -21.24 3.46 -5.67
N ARG A 242 -22.07 4.24 -6.36
CA ARG A 242 -21.87 4.62 -7.77
C ARG A 242 -20.97 5.86 -7.90
N VAL A 243 -19.79 5.82 -7.31
CA VAL A 243 -18.82 6.90 -7.39
C VAL A 243 -17.94 6.76 -8.62
N LYS A 244 -17.58 7.88 -9.25
CA LYS A 244 -16.66 7.90 -10.40
C LYS A 244 -15.22 7.90 -9.92
N ALA A 245 -14.34 7.22 -10.63
CA ALA A 245 -12.90 7.20 -10.34
C ALA A 245 -12.24 8.58 -10.51
N LYS A 246 -12.70 9.38 -11.48
CA LYS A 246 -12.15 10.70 -11.83
C LYS A 246 -11.92 11.63 -10.62
N PRO A 247 -12.91 12.02 -9.80
CA PRO A 247 -12.68 12.91 -8.65
C PRO A 247 -11.77 12.27 -7.60
N ILE A 248 -11.87 10.97 -7.39
CA ILE A 248 -11.08 10.25 -6.39
C ILE A 248 -9.59 10.28 -6.76
N ILE A 249 -9.25 9.87 -7.98
CA ILE A 249 -7.87 9.85 -8.47
C ILE A 249 -7.29 11.27 -8.53
N ALA A 250 -8.06 12.26 -9.02
CA ALA A 250 -7.60 13.63 -9.11
C ALA A 250 -7.28 14.23 -7.72
N VAL A 251 -8.16 14.04 -6.73
CA VAL A 251 -7.95 14.61 -5.38
C VAL A 251 -6.81 13.92 -4.67
N THR A 252 -6.72 12.59 -4.69
CA THR A 252 -5.63 11.85 -4.03
C THR A 252 -4.27 12.23 -4.62
N SER A 253 -4.18 12.33 -5.95
CA SER A 253 -2.93 12.73 -6.61
C SER A 253 -2.56 14.19 -6.35
N LEU A 254 -3.54 15.10 -6.33
CA LEU A 254 -3.29 16.50 -6.01
C LEU A 254 -2.76 16.67 -4.58
N VAL A 255 -3.32 15.92 -3.63
CA VAL A 255 -2.84 15.89 -2.23
C VAL A 255 -1.45 15.26 -2.13
N SER A 256 -1.14 14.26 -2.96
CA SER A 256 0.19 13.63 -2.98
C SER A 256 1.32 14.60 -3.34
N LEU A 257 1.05 15.62 -4.16
CA LEU A 257 2.09 16.58 -4.62
C LEU A 257 2.79 17.32 -3.46
N PRO A 258 2.07 18.03 -2.57
CA PRO A 258 2.73 18.68 -1.43
C PRO A 258 3.30 17.67 -0.43
N MET A 259 2.68 16.50 -0.25
CA MET A 259 3.17 15.47 0.67
C MET A 259 4.50 14.87 0.21
N ALA A 260 4.75 14.83 -1.11
CA ALA A 260 6.00 14.32 -1.66
C ALA A 260 7.23 15.09 -1.15
N PHE A 261 7.13 16.41 -0.98
CA PHE A 261 8.23 17.24 -0.45
C PHE A 261 8.59 16.93 1.01
N CYS A 262 7.74 16.21 1.72
CA CYS A 262 8.00 15.75 3.08
C CYS A 262 8.24 14.22 3.12
N GLY A 263 8.57 13.60 1.98
CA GLY A 263 8.85 12.17 1.85
C GLY A 263 7.60 11.28 1.74
N GLY A 264 6.41 11.87 1.59
CA GLY A 264 5.16 11.14 1.40
C GLY A 264 5.06 10.52 0.02
N ILE A 265 5.01 9.21 -0.04
CA ILE A 265 4.69 8.48 -1.27
C ILE A 265 3.22 8.71 -1.68
N THR A 266 2.87 8.35 -2.92
CA THR A 266 1.52 8.58 -3.48
C THR A 266 0.38 8.09 -2.57
N THR A 267 -0.61 8.97 -2.37
CA THR A 267 -1.87 8.65 -1.70
C THR A 267 -2.84 8.00 -2.68
N VAL A 268 -3.47 6.91 -2.26
CA VAL A 268 -4.35 6.07 -3.09
C VAL A 268 -5.60 5.64 -2.34
N VAL A 269 -6.55 4.99 -3.01
CA VAL A 269 -7.68 4.34 -2.32
C VAL A 269 -7.20 3.03 -1.70
N ALA A 270 -7.43 2.87 -0.42
CA ALA A 270 -7.06 1.67 0.33
C ALA A 270 -8.10 0.57 0.15
N ALA A 271 -7.79 -0.48 -0.60
CA ALA A 271 -8.74 -1.54 -0.91
C ALA A 271 -9.16 -2.34 0.34
N ILE A 272 -8.19 -2.84 1.12
CA ILE A 272 -8.46 -3.75 2.26
C ILE A 272 -9.26 -3.04 3.35
N THR A 273 -8.84 -1.84 3.75
CA THR A 273 -9.47 -1.08 4.83
C THR A 273 -10.76 -0.40 4.39
N ALA A 274 -10.94 -0.14 3.10
CA ALA A 274 -12.21 0.33 2.55
C ALA A 274 -13.36 -0.66 2.82
N ALA A 275 -13.09 -1.97 2.76
CA ALA A 275 -14.11 -3.00 3.04
C ALA A 275 -14.71 -2.88 4.45
N ILE A 276 -13.92 -2.43 5.44
CA ILE A 276 -14.36 -2.23 6.83
C ILE A 276 -15.36 -1.05 6.91
N CYS A 277 -15.02 0.05 6.25
CA CYS A 277 -15.84 1.27 6.29
C CYS A 277 -17.08 1.20 5.38
N THR A 278 -17.08 0.34 4.35
CA THR A 278 -18.22 0.14 3.44
C THR A 278 -19.22 -0.89 3.94
N GLY A 279 -18.84 -1.72 4.92
CA GLY A 279 -19.64 -2.81 5.46
C GLY A 279 -20.80 -2.36 6.36
N ARG A 280 -21.72 -3.30 6.65
CA ARG A 280 -22.85 -3.08 7.59
C ARG A 280 -22.36 -2.81 9.02
N ASP A 281 -21.19 -3.33 9.38
CA ASP A 281 -20.56 -3.09 10.69
C ASP A 281 -20.26 -1.60 10.94
N ALA A 282 -20.00 -0.81 9.87
CA ALA A 282 -19.81 0.62 10.01
C ALA A 282 -21.14 1.38 10.26
N HIS A 283 -22.19 1.01 9.55
CA HIS A 283 -23.54 1.51 9.76
C HIS A 283 -24.55 0.69 8.96
N GLU A 284 -25.76 0.43 9.51
CA GLU A 284 -26.82 -0.27 8.80
C GLU A 284 -27.24 0.47 7.53
N ASP A 285 -27.48 1.79 7.66
CA ASP A 285 -27.81 2.67 6.54
C ASP A 285 -26.56 3.01 5.71
N PRO A 286 -26.48 2.55 4.42
CA PRO A 286 -25.35 2.84 3.54
C PRO A 286 -25.09 4.34 3.34
N SER A 287 -26.14 5.18 3.39
CA SER A 287 -26.02 6.62 3.17
C SER A 287 -25.26 7.35 4.28
N ARG A 288 -25.12 6.72 5.46
CA ARG A 288 -24.41 7.26 6.63
C ARG A 288 -22.99 6.71 6.79
N ARG A 289 -22.60 5.67 6.04
CA ARG A 289 -21.26 5.04 6.16
C ARG A 289 -20.12 5.97 5.73
N TYR A 290 -20.40 7.06 4.99
CA TYR A 290 -19.37 8.07 4.67
C TYR A 290 -18.70 8.64 5.92
N VAL A 291 -19.41 8.64 7.07
CA VAL A 291 -18.89 9.05 8.37
C VAL A 291 -17.67 8.18 8.78
N ALA A 292 -17.68 6.89 8.47
CA ALA A 292 -16.53 6.03 8.73
C ALA A 292 -15.28 6.45 7.92
N GLY A 293 -15.46 6.88 6.67
CA GLY A 293 -14.39 7.47 5.87
C GLY A 293 -13.87 8.80 6.42
N VAL A 294 -14.77 9.65 6.95
CA VAL A 294 -14.39 10.90 7.62
C VAL A 294 -13.57 10.60 8.87
N PHE A 295 -14.03 9.68 9.74
CA PHE A 295 -13.30 9.31 10.95
C PHE A 295 -11.99 8.59 10.66
N ASN A 296 -11.92 7.79 9.59
CA ASN A 296 -10.64 7.27 9.12
C ASN A 296 -9.65 8.41 8.86
N GLY A 297 -10.07 9.46 8.17
CA GLY A 297 -9.22 10.63 7.95
C GLY A 297 -8.89 11.38 9.25
N VAL A 298 -9.84 11.52 10.18
CA VAL A 298 -9.57 12.17 11.50
C VAL A 298 -8.52 11.39 12.29
N PHE A 299 -8.61 10.06 12.33
CA PHE A 299 -7.62 9.24 13.04
C PHE A 299 -6.26 9.24 12.34
N TYR A 300 -6.21 9.33 11.00
CA TYR A 300 -4.96 9.58 10.29
C TYR A 300 -4.37 10.96 10.60
N LEU A 301 -5.21 11.99 10.74
CA LEU A 301 -4.75 13.32 11.15
C LEU A 301 -4.09 13.27 12.54
N VAL A 302 -4.73 12.59 13.50
CA VAL A 302 -4.15 12.38 14.83
C VAL A 302 -2.85 11.59 14.76
N GLY A 303 -2.83 10.47 14.00
CA GLY A 303 -1.62 9.67 13.82
C GLY A 303 -0.49 10.45 13.14
N GLY A 304 -0.80 11.33 12.18
CA GLY A 304 0.18 12.22 11.55
C GLY A 304 0.72 13.27 12.52
N LEU A 305 -0.14 13.88 13.33
CA LEU A 305 0.30 14.84 14.36
C LEU A 305 1.26 14.20 15.38
N PHE A 306 1.04 12.95 15.73
CA PHE A 306 1.87 12.20 16.66
C PHE A 306 2.78 11.17 15.93
N ALA A 307 3.22 11.49 14.71
CA ALA A 307 4.08 10.59 13.94
C ALA A 307 5.40 10.29 14.65
N GLY A 308 5.99 11.24 15.39
CA GLY A 308 7.19 11.01 16.20
C GLY A 308 7.00 9.92 17.25
N THR A 309 5.85 9.92 17.94
CA THR A 309 5.49 8.85 18.89
C THR A 309 5.39 7.48 18.21
N ILE A 310 4.78 7.43 17.00
CA ILE A 310 4.68 6.19 16.22
C ILE A 310 6.07 5.71 15.78
N VAL A 311 6.92 6.63 15.33
CA VAL A 311 8.31 6.33 14.94
C VAL A 311 9.09 5.80 16.14
N GLY A 312 9.07 6.50 17.28
CA GLY A 312 9.72 6.05 18.51
C GLY A 312 9.27 4.67 18.98
N LEU A 313 7.98 4.32 18.80
CA LEU A 313 7.50 2.97 19.08
C LEU A 313 8.15 1.92 18.16
N PHE A 314 8.18 2.15 16.84
CA PHE A 314 8.73 1.18 15.90
C PHE A 314 10.25 1.07 15.97
N THR A 315 10.97 2.16 16.22
CA THR A 315 12.44 2.16 16.34
C THR A 315 12.90 1.52 17.65
N SER A 316 12.04 1.48 18.68
CA SER A 316 12.30 0.75 19.94
C SER A 316 12.17 -0.77 19.79
N LEU A 317 11.68 -1.28 18.66
CA LEU A 317 11.45 -2.70 18.42
C LEU A 317 12.55 -3.32 17.55
N PRO A 318 12.86 -4.63 17.71
CA PRO A 318 13.86 -5.32 16.89
C PRO A 318 13.52 -5.25 15.40
N ALA A 319 14.54 -5.18 14.53
CA ALA A 319 14.35 -5.19 13.08
C ALA A 319 13.59 -6.45 12.59
N ALA A 320 13.81 -7.59 13.24
CA ALA A 320 13.08 -8.82 12.97
C ALA A 320 11.57 -8.70 13.21
N PHE A 321 11.14 -7.96 14.26
CA PHE A 321 9.71 -7.65 14.47
C PHE A 321 9.11 -6.96 13.25
N VAL A 322 9.79 -5.91 12.76
CA VAL A 322 9.33 -5.14 11.60
C VAL A 322 9.28 -6.02 10.35
N ALA A 323 10.29 -6.88 10.14
CA ALA A 323 10.36 -7.79 9.00
C ALA A 323 9.23 -8.83 9.01
N VAL A 324 8.99 -9.48 10.15
CA VAL A 324 7.92 -10.47 10.31
C VAL A 324 6.55 -9.83 10.15
N LEU A 325 6.33 -8.67 10.79
CA LEU A 325 5.05 -7.95 10.71
C LEU A 325 4.73 -7.55 9.27
N ALA A 326 5.70 -6.97 8.54
CA ALA A 326 5.53 -6.57 7.15
C ALA A 326 5.23 -7.78 6.24
N GLY A 327 6.02 -8.86 6.36
CA GLY A 327 5.85 -10.05 5.52
C GLY A 327 4.52 -10.74 5.75
N LEU A 328 4.11 -10.94 7.01
CA LEU A 328 2.83 -11.57 7.34
C LEU A 328 1.62 -10.71 6.94
N ALA A 329 1.74 -9.38 7.02
CA ALA A 329 0.70 -8.46 6.56
C ALA A 329 0.47 -8.55 5.05
N LEU A 330 1.50 -8.88 4.29
CA LEU A 330 1.45 -8.94 2.82
C LEU A 330 1.08 -10.32 2.25
N LEU A 331 1.01 -11.38 3.06
CA LEU A 331 0.71 -12.75 2.58
C LEU A 331 -0.57 -12.80 1.74
N GLY A 332 -1.63 -12.13 2.17
CA GLY A 332 -2.88 -12.08 1.41
C GLY A 332 -2.75 -11.37 0.06
N ALA A 333 -1.97 -10.29 0.02
CA ALA A 333 -1.71 -9.56 -1.22
C ALA A 333 -0.79 -10.36 -2.18
N ILE A 334 0.22 -11.06 -1.65
CA ILE A 334 1.08 -11.96 -2.44
C ILE A 334 0.22 -13.06 -3.08
N ALA A 335 -0.57 -13.77 -2.27
CA ALA A 335 -1.43 -14.85 -2.74
C ALA A 335 -2.45 -14.37 -3.80
N GLY A 336 -3.11 -13.24 -3.56
CA GLY A 336 -4.09 -12.66 -4.47
C GLY A 336 -3.47 -12.27 -5.82
N ASN A 337 -2.30 -11.64 -5.80
CA ASN A 337 -1.60 -11.25 -7.02
C ASN A 337 -1.03 -12.45 -7.78
N LEU A 338 -0.50 -13.49 -7.09
CA LEU A 338 -0.09 -14.74 -7.73
C LEU A 338 -1.26 -15.44 -8.40
N SER A 339 -2.41 -15.52 -7.72
CA SER A 339 -3.63 -16.09 -8.30
C SER A 339 -4.07 -15.32 -9.54
N ALA A 340 -4.11 -14.00 -9.49
CA ALA A 340 -4.47 -13.15 -10.63
C ALA A 340 -3.46 -13.25 -11.80
N ALA A 341 -2.17 -13.41 -11.50
CA ALA A 341 -1.13 -13.60 -12.52
C ALA A 341 -1.29 -14.91 -13.29
N LEU A 342 -1.83 -15.94 -12.64
CA LEU A 342 -1.97 -17.28 -13.20
C LEU A 342 -3.39 -17.62 -13.69
N GLU A 343 -4.36 -16.71 -13.52
CA GLU A 343 -5.77 -16.92 -13.84
C GLU A 343 -6.00 -17.16 -15.35
N ASP A 344 -5.43 -16.29 -16.18
CA ASP A 344 -5.59 -16.36 -17.63
C ASP A 344 -4.51 -17.25 -18.27
N ALA A 345 -4.94 -18.38 -18.82
CA ALA A 345 -4.05 -19.36 -19.44
C ALA A 345 -3.25 -18.78 -20.61
N SER A 346 -3.79 -17.80 -21.35
CA SER A 346 -3.13 -17.15 -22.49
C SER A 346 -1.97 -16.23 -22.09
N HIS A 347 -1.98 -15.72 -20.86
CA HIS A 347 -0.98 -14.79 -20.34
C HIS A 347 -0.10 -15.39 -19.24
N ARG A 348 -0.43 -16.59 -18.77
CA ARG A 348 0.15 -17.23 -17.56
C ARG A 348 1.67 -17.27 -17.60
N GLU A 349 2.26 -17.68 -18.71
CA GLU A 349 3.70 -17.83 -18.86
C GLU A 349 4.40 -16.47 -18.82
N ALA A 350 3.90 -15.48 -19.55
CA ALA A 350 4.43 -14.12 -19.52
C ALA A 350 4.30 -13.50 -18.12
N SER A 351 3.20 -13.74 -17.42
CA SER A 351 2.95 -13.26 -16.06
C SER A 351 3.90 -13.92 -15.04
N LEU A 352 4.17 -15.22 -15.19
CA LEU A 352 5.12 -15.94 -14.36
C LEU A 352 6.55 -15.43 -14.58
N ILE A 353 6.94 -15.19 -15.84
CA ILE A 353 8.24 -14.59 -16.16
C ILE A 353 8.36 -13.20 -15.54
N THR A 354 7.30 -12.38 -15.62
CA THR A 354 7.24 -11.07 -14.96
C THR A 354 7.45 -11.19 -13.45
N PHE A 355 6.76 -12.13 -12.80
CA PHE A 355 6.92 -12.39 -11.37
C PHE A 355 8.37 -12.77 -11.03
N ILE A 356 8.94 -13.75 -11.72
CA ILE A 356 10.31 -14.23 -11.46
C ILE A 356 11.32 -13.11 -11.69
N ALA A 357 11.23 -12.39 -12.81
CA ALA A 357 12.12 -11.28 -13.13
C ALA A 357 12.06 -10.16 -12.08
N THR A 358 10.84 -9.84 -11.60
CA THR A 358 10.68 -8.84 -10.55
C THR A 358 11.20 -9.33 -9.20
N ALA A 359 10.88 -10.58 -8.82
CA ALA A 359 11.31 -11.18 -7.56
C ALA A 359 12.83 -11.43 -7.49
N SER A 360 13.51 -11.56 -8.63
CA SER A 360 14.98 -11.78 -8.68
C SER A 360 15.80 -10.59 -8.17
N GLY A 361 15.21 -9.39 -8.07
CA GLY A 361 15.96 -8.18 -7.72
C GLY A 361 16.90 -7.69 -8.84
N LEU A 362 16.74 -8.18 -10.08
CA LEU A 362 17.57 -7.81 -11.22
C LEU A 362 17.68 -6.29 -11.36
N SER A 363 18.91 -5.78 -11.31
CA SER A 363 19.21 -4.39 -11.64
C SER A 363 20.11 -4.38 -12.90
N LEU A 364 19.62 -3.76 -13.96
CA LEU A 364 20.34 -3.70 -15.24
C LEU A 364 20.29 -2.27 -15.77
N PHE A 365 21.42 -1.72 -16.18
CA PHE A 365 21.57 -0.32 -16.64
C PHE A 365 21.06 0.72 -15.63
N GLY A 366 21.18 0.44 -14.32
CA GLY A 366 20.70 1.31 -13.26
C GLY A 366 19.16 1.33 -13.10
N LEU A 367 18.43 0.41 -13.78
CA LEU A 367 16.98 0.30 -13.69
C LEU A 367 16.56 -0.90 -12.85
N SER A 368 15.46 -0.76 -12.09
CA SER A 368 14.99 -1.73 -11.11
C SER A 368 14.40 -3.01 -11.73
N SER A 369 14.34 -4.06 -10.91
CA SER A 369 13.70 -5.33 -11.28
C SER A 369 12.21 -5.17 -11.59
N ALA A 370 11.51 -4.24 -10.94
CA ALA A 370 10.10 -3.96 -11.23
C ALA A 370 9.92 -3.40 -12.65
N PHE A 371 10.78 -2.49 -13.07
CA PHE A 371 10.78 -1.98 -14.43
C PHE A 371 11.08 -3.09 -15.44
N TRP A 372 12.18 -3.81 -15.25
CA TRP A 372 12.57 -4.89 -16.17
C TRP A 372 11.58 -6.04 -16.18
N GLY A 373 10.98 -6.37 -15.04
CA GLY A 373 9.93 -7.37 -14.96
C GLY A 373 8.76 -7.07 -15.88
N VAL A 374 8.30 -5.80 -15.91
CA VAL A 374 7.23 -5.37 -16.82
C VAL A 374 7.69 -5.39 -18.28
N VAL A 375 8.88 -4.87 -18.58
CA VAL A 375 9.42 -4.83 -19.96
C VAL A 375 9.60 -6.24 -20.52
N ILE A 376 10.25 -7.13 -19.76
CA ILE A 376 10.46 -8.53 -20.15
C ILE A 376 9.12 -9.25 -20.28
N GLY A 377 8.23 -9.09 -19.28
CA GLY A 377 6.91 -9.72 -19.30
C GLY A 377 6.06 -9.30 -20.49
N PHE A 378 6.06 -8.01 -20.80
CA PHE A 378 5.34 -7.50 -21.97
C PHE A 378 5.96 -7.97 -23.28
N GLY A 379 7.28 -8.04 -23.37
CA GLY A 379 8.02 -8.62 -24.49
C GLY A 379 7.65 -10.09 -24.71
N CYS A 380 7.71 -10.90 -23.65
CA CYS A 380 7.31 -12.31 -23.69
C CYS A 380 5.84 -12.46 -24.10
N TYR A 381 4.96 -11.64 -23.54
CA TYR A 381 3.54 -11.64 -23.92
C TYR A 381 3.35 -11.40 -25.42
N ARG A 382 4.06 -10.43 -26.01
CA ARG A 382 4.00 -10.15 -27.44
C ARG A 382 4.54 -11.29 -28.29
N VAL A 383 5.64 -11.90 -27.88
CA VAL A 383 6.27 -13.01 -28.60
C VAL A 383 5.40 -14.27 -28.54
N LEU A 384 4.92 -14.63 -27.36
CA LEU A 384 4.14 -15.85 -27.17
C LEU A 384 2.73 -15.75 -27.79
N ASN A 385 2.13 -14.55 -27.82
CA ASN A 385 0.78 -14.36 -28.35
C ASN A 385 0.74 -13.68 -29.73
N GLY A 386 1.88 -13.18 -30.25
CA GLY A 386 1.97 -12.47 -31.54
C GLY A 386 1.98 -13.37 -32.80
N GLY A 387 2.08 -14.70 -32.67
CA GLY A 387 2.19 -15.65 -33.77
C GLY A 387 0.97 -16.53 -34.03
N GLY A 388 -0.08 -16.43 -33.23
CA GLY A 388 -1.25 -17.31 -33.37
C GLY A 388 -2.57 -16.56 -33.44
N ARG A 389 -3.31 -16.73 -34.48
CA ARG A 389 -4.77 -16.53 -34.50
C ARG A 389 -5.32 -17.25 -33.27
N VAL A 390 -5.90 -16.52 -32.33
CA VAL A 390 -6.66 -17.06 -31.21
C VAL A 390 -7.66 -18.08 -31.82
N ALA A 391 -7.43 -19.36 -31.61
CA ALA A 391 -8.42 -20.38 -31.90
C ALA A 391 -9.63 -20.04 -31.01
N LYS A 392 -10.69 -19.53 -31.60
CA LYS A 392 -11.98 -19.35 -30.91
C LYS A 392 -12.32 -20.69 -30.27
N PRO A 393 -12.65 -20.74 -28.96
CA PRO A 393 -13.12 -21.97 -28.36
C PRO A 393 -14.34 -22.45 -29.21
N ALA A 394 -14.26 -23.69 -29.69
CA ALA A 394 -15.37 -24.32 -30.40
C ALA A 394 -16.56 -24.33 -29.42
N VAL A 395 -17.59 -23.55 -29.72
CA VAL A 395 -18.88 -23.63 -29.09
C VAL A 395 -19.39 -25.03 -29.34
N ARG A 396 -19.31 -25.93 -28.38
CA ARG A 396 -20.09 -27.18 -28.42
C ARG A 396 -21.55 -26.74 -28.36
N GLN A 397 -22.20 -26.79 -29.51
CA GLN A 397 -23.66 -26.78 -29.57
C GLN A 397 -24.19 -28.07 -28.92
N PRO A 398 -25.35 -28.01 -28.30
CA PRO A 398 -25.95 -29.09 -27.50
C PRO A 398 -26.41 -30.28 -28.38
#